data_b8133260b5f5d19b0903d80a4bacdc0b
#
_entry.id   b8133260b5f5d19b0903d80a4bacdc0b
#
_cell.length_a   1.000
_cell.length_b   1.000
_cell.length_c   1.000
_cell.angle_alpha   90.00
_cell.angle_beta   90.00
_cell.angle_gamma   90.00
#
_symmetry.space_group_name_H-M   'P 1'
#
loop_
_entity.id
_entity.type
_entity.pdbx_description
1 polymer ?
#
loop_
_entity_poly.entity_id
_entity_poly.type
_entity_poly.pdbx_seq_one_letter_code
_entity_poly.pdbx_strand_id
1 'polypeptide(L)'
;MDEFYEWLNPRIPVEYVLISFLVLSVAIVTGMLVMKGSRAKRFVLESLLAEYYFLVLCSTVICRASVMERHVELMPFWNYPDIWNKVDYPADLIEVLLNMALFVPIGFLLGGIGFKTKKVLLMGICLSGIIEVSQFGFCKGLCETDDVIHNLSLIHI
;
A
#
# COMPACT_ATOMS: atom_id res chain seq x y z
N MET A 1 -13.49 -13.64 -15.60
CA MET A 1 -13.81 -12.41 -14.87
C MET A 1 -13.76 -12.63 -13.35
N ASP A 2 -14.24 -13.78 -12.89
CA ASP A 2 -14.29 -14.07 -11.43
C ASP A 2 -12.90 -14.25 -10.80
N GLU A 3 -11.96 -14.92 -11.49
CA GLU A 3 -10.58 -15.09 -11.03
C GLU A 3 -9.82 -13.75 -10.90
N PHE A 4 -10.09 -12.82 -11.81
CA PHE A 4 -9.49 -11.49 -11.80
C PHE A 4 -9.97 -10.65 -10.61
N TYR A 5 -11.27 -10.70 -10.27
CA TYR A 5 -11.79 -10.04 -9.09
C TYR A 5 -11.30 -10.66 -7.80
N GLU A 6 -11.08 -11.99 -7.75
CA GLU A 6 -10.48 -12.67 -6.60
C GLU A 6 -9.02 -12.28 -6.39
N TRP A 7 -8.30 -12.01 -7.47
CA TRP A 7 -6.91 -11.56 -7.42
C TRP A 7 -6.78 -10.09 -6.98
N LEU A 8 -7.66 -9.20 -7.48
CA LEU A 8 -7.69 -7.75 -7.14
C LEU A 8 -8.21 -7.45 -5.74
N ASN A 9 -8.99 -8.36 -5.15
CA ASN A 9 -9.63 -8.14 -3.87
C ASN A 9 -9.15 -9.18 -2.85
N PRO A 10 -7.92 -9.02 -2.32
CA PRO A 10 -7.48 -9.82 -1.20
C PRO A 10 -8.51 -9.63 -0.07
N ARG A 11 -9.26 -10.68 0.24
CA ARG A 11 -10.29 -10.64 1.28
C ARG A 11 -9.62 -10.48 2.63
N ILE A 12 -9.38 -9.23 3.02
CA ILE A 12 -8.99 -8.94 4.40
C ILE A 12 -10.17 -9.41 5.27
N PRO A 13 -9.97 -10.35 6.21
CA PRO A 13 -11.02 -10.76 7.11
C PRO A 13 -11.61 -9.54 7.81
N VAL A 14 -12.93 -9.41 7.79
CA VAL A 14 -13.65 -8.26 8.37
C VAL A 14 -13.27 -8.06 9.83
N GLU A 15 -13.00 -9.16 10.54
CA GLU A 15 -12.55 -9.15 11.92
C GLU A 15 -11.26 -8.36 12.12
N TYR A 16 -10.28 -8.50 11.23
CA TYR A 16 -9.01 -7.75 11.32
C TYR A 16 -9.23 -6.25 11.14
N VAL A 17 -10.10 -5.89 10.19
CA VAL A 17 -10.46 -4.49 9.97
C VAL A 17 -11.19 -3.91 11.18
N LEU A 18 -12.17 -4.63 11.72
CA LEU A 18 -12.94 -4.16 12.90
C LEU A 18 -12.06 -4.04 14.14
N ILE A 19 -11.19 -5.01 14.40
CA ILE A 19 -10.29 -4.98 15.56
C ILE A 19 -9.29 -3.83 15.42
N SER A 20 -8.69 -3.65 14.24
CA SER A 20 -7.71 -2.58 14.01
C SER A 20 -8.34 -1.19 14.18
N PHE A 21 -9.54 -0.97 13.63
CA PHE A 21 -10.29 0.28 13.83
C PHE A 21 -10.70 0.52 15.29
N LEU A 22 -11.05 -0.54 16.03
CA LEU A 22 -11.33 -0.42 17.45
C LEU A 22 -10.08 0.02 18.23
N VAL A 23 -8.94 -0.63 17.99
CA VAL A 23 -7.66 -0.28 18.61
C VAL A 23 -7.26 1.15 18.27
N LEU A 24 -7.39 1.54 17.01
CA LEU A 24 -7.13 2.91 16.54
C LEU A 24 -8.02 3.92 17.27
N SER A 25 -9.33 3.65 17.36
CA SER A 25 -10.30 4.54 18.02
C SER A 25 -9.94 4.75 19.48
N VAL A 26 -9.62 3.69 20.20
CA VAL A 26 -9.19 3.75 21.61
C VAL A 26 -7.89 4.54 21.75
N ALA A 27 -6.90 4.31 20.87
CA ALA A 27 -5.64 5.03 20.88
C ALA A 27 -5.83 6.53 20.63
N ILE A 28 -6.64 6.90 19.63
CA ILE A 28 -6.93 8.31 19.32
C ILE A 28 -7.64 9.00 20.48
N VAL A 29 -8.69 8.39 21.03
CA VAL A 29 -9.43 8.96 22.18
C VAL A 29 -8.50 9.16 23.38
N THR A 30 -7.72 8.14 23.73
CA THR A 30 -6.76 8.23 24.83
C THR A 30 -5.72 9.31 24.59
N GLY A 31 -5.16 9.35 23.39
CA GLY A 31 -4.18 10.38 23.00
C GLY A 31 -4.76 11.79 23.05
N MET A 32 -6.00 12.00 22.61
CA MET A 32 -6.68 13.31 22.67
C MET A 32 -6.99 13.75 24.12
N LEU A 33 -7.23 12.82 25.03
CA LEU A 33 -7.43 13.13 26.45
C LEU A 33 -6.14 13.57 27.14
N VAL A 34 -5.00 13.01 26.72
CA VAL A 34 -3.68 13.27 27.33
C VAL A 34 -2.95 14.42 26.65
N MET A 35 -3.07 14.53 25.33
CA MET A 35 -2.33 15.49 24.52
C MET A 35 -3.20 16.68 24.11
N LYS A 36 -2.59 17.86 23.91
CA LYS A 36 -3.30 19.08 23.48
C LYS A 36 -2.57 19.77 22.33
N GLY A 37 -3.37 20.49 21.52
CA GLY A 37 -2.85 21.34 20.43
C GLY A 37 -2.14 20.55 19.33
N SER A 38 -0.98 21.01 18.88
CA SER A 38 -0.24 20.44 17.77
C SER A 38 0.24 18.99 18.01
N ARG A 39 0.49 18.63 19.27
CA ARG A 39 0.88 17.25 19.64
C ARG A 39 -0.26 16.28 19.44
N ALA A 40 -1.49 16.65 19.80
CA ALA A 40 -2.68 15.82 19.59
C ALA A 40 -2.93 15.62 18.09
N LYS A 41 -2.86 16.68 17.28
CA LYS A 41 -3.01 16.58 15.82
C LYS A 41 -1.98 15.62 15.21
N ARG A 42 -0.71 15.78 15.59
CA ARG A 42 0.37 14.93 15.09
C ARG A 42 0.17 13.47 15.47
N PHE A 43 -0.20 13.21 16.73
CA PHE A 43 -0.50 11.86 17.23
C PHE A 43 -1.64 11.19 16.42
N VAL A 44 -2.73 11.93 16.14
CA VAL A 44 -3.85 11.42 15.32
C VAL A 44 -3.35 11.05 13.91
N LEU A 45 -2.57 11.92 13.26
CA LEU A 45 -2.05 11.63 11.92
C LEU A 45 -1.09 10.43 11.90
N GLU A 46 -0.23 10.30 12.93
CA GLU A 46 0.67 9.15 13.07
C GLU A 46 -0.11 7.85 13.33
N SER A 47 -1.21 7.91 14.12
CA SER A 47 -2.09 6.76 14.35
C SER A 47 -2.84 6.34 13.09
N LEU A 48 -3.36 7.29 12.33
CA LEU A 48 -4.00 7.02 11.04
C LEU A 48 -3.02 6.43 10.02
N LEU A 49 -1.78 6.92 10.01
CA LEU A 49 -0.73 6.40 9.15
C LEU A 49 -0.36 4.96 9.51
N ALA A 50 -0.25 4.65 10.81
CA ALA A 50 0.04 3.29 11.27
C ALA A 50 -1.08 2.31 10.89
N GLU A 51 -2.35 2.72 11.05
CA GLU A 51 -3.51 1.95 10.61
C GLU A 51 -3.49 1.71 9.10
N TYR A 52 -3.23 2.77 8.34
CA TYR A 52 -3.18 2.64 6.90
C TYR A 52 -2.05 1.72 6.43
N TYR A 53 -0.87 1.79 7.05
CA TYR A 53 0.22 0.83 6.79
C TYR A 53 -0.18 -0.61 7.10
N PHE A 54 -0.90 -0.83 8.21
CA PHE A 54 -1.42 -2.16 8.52
C PHE A 54 -2.38 -2.66 7.43
N LEU A 55 -3.32 -1.84 6.99
CA LEU A 55 -4.26 -2.20 5.92
C LEU A 55 -3.55 -2.47 4.59
N VAL A 56 -2.55 -1.66 4.23
CA VAL A 56 -1.72 -1.88 3.04
C VAL A 56 -1.00 -3.22 3.13
N LEU A 57 -0.34 -3.53 4.24
CA LEU A 57 0.35 -4.81 4.42
C LEU A 57 -0.62 -6.00 4.45
N CYS A 58 -1.81 -5.84 5.02
CA CYS A 58 -2.85 -6.85 4.94
C CYS A 58 -3.27 -7.12 3.49
N SER A 59 -3.52 -6.08 2.71
CA SER A 59 -3.97 -6.22 1.32
C SER A 59 -2.88 -6.76 0.39
N THR A 60 -1.63 -6.34 0.57
CA THR A 60 -0.55 -6.67 -0.37
C THR A 60 0.23 -7.92 -0.01
N VAL A 61 0.32 -8.27 1.29
CA VAL A 61 1.18 -9.37 1.75
C VAL A 61 0.41 -10.39 2.57
N ILE A 62 -0.24 -9.99 3.67
CA ILE A 62 -0.74 -10.91 4.68
C ILE A 62 -1.91 -11.75 4.14
N CYS A 63 -2.92 -11.08 3.57
CA CYS A 63 -4.16 -11.70 3.10
C CYS A 63 -4.12 -12.11 1.62
N ARG A 64 -3.05 -11.78 0.90
CA ARG A 64 -2.89 -12.14 -0.51
C ARG A 64 -2.70 -13.65 -0.66
N ALA A 65 -3.31 -14.26 -1.68
CA ALA A 65 -3.15 -15.67 -1.99
C ALA A 65 -1.70 -16.01 -2.32
N SER A 66 -1.25 -17.21 -1.96
CA SER A 66 0.10 -17.65 -2.32
C SER A 66 0.12 -18.15 -3.76
N VAL A 67 1.17 -17.80 -4.49
CA VAL A 67 1.45 -18.29 -5.86
C VAL A 67 2.38 -19.50 -5.80
N MET A 68 2.27 -20.40 -6.78
CA MET A 68 3.06 -21.63 -6.80
C MET A 68 4.53 -21.40 -7.12
N GLU A 69 4.84 -20.37 -7.91
CA GLU A 69 6.19 -20.08 -8.37
C GLU A 69 6.62 -18.67 -7.99
N ARG A 70 7.88 -18.53 -7.63
CA ARG A 70 8.51 -17.23 -7.43
C ARG A 70 8.91 -16.65 -8.79
N HIS A 71 8.44 -15.47 -9.07
CA HIS A 71 8.85 -14.74 -10.27
C HIS A 71 9.37 -13.36 -9.89
N VAL A 72 10.43 -12.94 -10.58
CA VAL A 72 11.03 -11.62 -10.41
C VAL A 72 11.15 -10.97 -11.77
N GLU A 73 10.55 -9.81 -11.94
CA GLU A 73 10.64 -9.03 -13.14
C GLU A 73 11.35 -7.70 -12.85
N LEU A 74 12.59 -7.61 -13.30
CA LEU A 74 13.44 -6.43 -13.08
C LEU A 74 13.43 -5.44 -14.26
N MET A 75 12.81 -5.83 -15.38
CA MET A 75 12.75 -4.96 -16.55
C MET A 75 11.66 -3.92 -16.37
N PRO A 76 11.99 -2.63 -16.26
CA PRO A 76 10.97 -1.60 -16.13
C PRO A 76 10.05 -1.56 -17.36
N PHE A 77 8.75 -1.38 -17.12
CA PHE A 77 7.72 -1.26 -18.16
C PHE A 77 7.54 -2.52 -19.02
N TRP A 78 7.83 -3.70 -18.43
CA TRP A 78 7.79 -4.97 -19.17
C TRP A 78 6.37 -5.33 -19.66
N ASN A 79 5.32 -4.96 -18.93
CA ASN A 79 3.92 -5.22 -19.26
C ASN A 79 3.28 -4.13 -20.16
N TYR A 80 3.95 -2.99 -20.38
CA TYR A 80 3.40 -1.89 -21.19
C TYR A 80 3.14 -2.27 -22.66
N PRO A 81 3.95 -3.12 -23.33
CA PRO A 81 3.63 -3.61 -24.67
C PRO A 81 2.29 -4.36 -24.71
N ASP A 82 1.95 -5.15 -23.68
CA ASP A 82 0.71 -5.91 -23.61
C ASP A 82 -0.48 -4.98 -23.34
N ILE A 83 -0.31 -3.99 -22.45
CA ILE A 83 -1.28 -2.91 -22.26
C ILE A 83 -1.53 -2.16 -23.57
N TRP A 84 -0.47 -1.80 -24.28
CA TRP A 84 -0.57 -1.06 -25.56
C TRP A 84 -1.24 -1.88 -26.65
N ASN A 85 -0.92 -3.16 -26.75
CA ASN A 85 -1.52 -4.08 -27.70
C ASN A 85 -2.92 -4.58 -27.29
N LYS A 86 -3.43 -4.14 -26.14
CA LYS A 86 -4.76 -4.49 -25.62
C LYS A 86 -4.96 -5.99 -25.37
N VAL A 87 -3.91 -6.72 -25.00
CA VAL A 87 -4.00 -8.15 -24.71
C VAL A 87 -4.81 -8.33 -23.42
N ASP A 88 -4.41 -7.71 -22.29
CA ASP A 88 -5.13 -7.71 -21.02
C ASP A 88 -5.37 -6.28 -20.49
N TYR A 89 -5.60 -5.35 -21.41
CA TYR A 89 -5.65 -3.90 -21.17
C TYR A 89 -6.44 -3.43 -19.93
N PRO A 90 -7.67 -3.93 -19.66
CA PRO A 90 -8.39 -3.44 -18.50
C PRO A 90 -7.79 -3.89 -17.16
N ALA A 91 -7.24 -5.10 -17.12
CA ALA A 91 -6.69 -5.69 -15.91
C ALA A 91 -5.39 -5.02 -15.51
N ASP A 92 -4.44 -4.99 -16.41
CA ASP A 92 -3.12 -4.40 -16.18
C ASP A 92 -3.20 -2.91 -15.85
N LEU A 93 -4.06 -2.17 -16.57
CA LEU A 93 -4.27 -0.75 -16.30
C LEU A 93 -4.86 -0.51 -14.90
N ILE A 94 -5.84 -1.32 -14.49
CA ILE A 94 -6.46 -1.20 -13.17
C ILE A 94 -5.42 -1.52 -12.09
N GLU A 95 -4.57 -2.53 -12.29
CA GLU A 95 -3.50 -2.86 -11.34
C GLU A 95 -2.55 -1.68 -11.15
N VAL A 96 -2.03 -1.11 -12.23
CA VAL A 96 -1.19 0.09 -12.18
C VAL A 96 -1.87 1.23 -11.42
N LEU A 97 -3.14 1.53 -11.74
CA LEU A 97 -3.88 2.60 -11.08
C LEU A 97 -4.12 2.33 -9.59
N LEU A 98 -4.38 1.08 -9.21
CA LEU A 98 -4.56 0.70 -7.81
C LEU A 98 -3.26 0.82 -7.03
N ASN A 99 -2.13 0.37 -7.58
CA ASN A 99 -0.82 0.53 -6.96
C ASN A 99 -0.48 2.01 -6.75
N MET A 100 -0.71 2.85 -7.76
CA MET A 100 -0.54 4.31 -7.62
C MET A 100 -1.44 4.89 -6.53
N ALA A 101 -2.72 4.54 -6.52
CA ALA A 101 -3.71 5.05 -5.58
C ALA A 101 -3.42 4.64 -4.13
N LEU A 102 -2.83 3.45 -3.93
CA LEU A 102 -2.49 2.92 -2.62
C LEU A 102 -1.50 3.81 -1.85
N PHE A 103 -0.62 4.52 -2.53
CA PHE A 103 0.40 5.36 -1.89
C PHE A 103 -0.02 6.83 -1.70
N VAL A 104 -1.12 7.27 -2.32
CA VAL A 104 -1.63 8.64 -2.16
C VAL A 104 -1.95 8.98 -0.70
N PRO A 105 -2.73 8.17 0.07
CA PRO A 105 -3.01 8.49 1.47
C PRO A 105 -1.74 8.53 2.34
N ILE A 106 -0.75 7.71 2.03
CA ILE A 106 0.55 7.70 2.74
C ILE A 106 1.26 9.04 2.55
N GLY A 107 1.36 9.50 1.30
CA GLY A 107 1.97 10.80 0.98
C GLY A 107 1.26 11.95 1.68
N PHE A 108 -0.08 11.95 1.63
CA PHE A 108 -0.91 12.95 2.28
C PHE A 108 -0.74 12.98 3.81
N LEU A 109 -0.74 11.82 4.47
CA LEU A 109 -0.57 11.70 5.92
C LEU A 109 0.84 12.11 6.35
N LEU A 110 1.87 11.67 5.64
CA LEU A 110 3.26 12.05 5.93
C LEU A 110 3.48 13.55 5.74
N GLY A 111 2.90 14.15 4.70
CA GLY A 111 2.90 15.60 4.48
C GLY A 111 2.19 16.34 5.61
N GLY A 112 1.03 15.85 6.04
CA GLY A 112 0.25 16.40 7.16
C GLY A 112 0.99 16.34 8.51
N ILE A 113 1.83 15.32 8.73
CA ILE A 113 2.73 15.21 9.89
C ILE A 113 3.87 16.24 9.82
N GLY A 114 4.20 16.74 8.61
CA GLY A 114 5.22 17.75 8.38
C GLY A 114 6.54 17.19 7.82
N PHE A 115 6.54 16.01 7.22
CA PHE A 115 7.72 15.51 6.52
C PHE A 115 7.91 16.24 5.18
N LYS A 116 9.18 16.53 4.85
CA LYS A 116 9.55 17.10 3.56
C LYS A 116 9.44 16.07 2.45
N THR A 117 9.11 16.49 1.23
CA THR A 117 8.92 15.61 0.05
C THR A 117 10.02 14.56 -0.14
N LYS A 118 11.29 14.94 0.01
CA LYS A 118 12.41 13.99 -0.10
C LYS A 118 12.32 12.84 0.91
N LYS A 119 11.87 13.14 2.15
CA LYS A 119 11.71 12.12 3.18
C LYS A 119 10.48 11.26 2.93
N VAL A 120 9.40 11.86 2.43
CA VAL A 120 8.19 11.14 2.01
C VAL A 120 8.53 10.13 0.89
N LEU A 121 9.25 10.59 -0.15
CA LEU A 121 9.72 9.71 -1.22
C LEU A 121 10.61 8.56 -0.71
N LEU A 122 11.57 8.87 0.17
CA LEU A 122 12.43 7.83 0.73
C LEU A 122 11.63 6.80 1.54
N MET A 123 10.68 7.25 2.35
CA MET A 123 9.80 6.35 3.12
C MET A 123 8.92 5.50 2.19
N GLY A 124 8.43 6.08 1.09
CA GLY A 124 7.69 5.35 0.06
C GLY A 124 8.54 4.28 -0.63
N ILE A 125 9.77 4.60 -1.02
CA ILE A 125 10.72 3.64 -1.60
C ILE A 125 10.96 2.48 -0.63
N CYS A 126 11.24 2.79 0.64
CA CYS A 126 11.46 1.76 1.64
C CYS A 126 10.22 0.87 1.84
N LEU A 127 9.03 1.45 1.94
CA LEU A 127 7.80 0.68 2.12
C LEU A 127 7.52 -0.19 0.90
N SER A 128 7.57 0.37 -0.32
CA SER A 128 7.35 -0.40 -1.53
C SER A 128 8.36 -1.54 -1.66
N GLY A 129 9.65 -1.28 -1.43
CA GLY A 129 10.67 -2.32 -1.45
C GLY A 129 10.44 -3.41 -0.39
N ILE A 130 9.95 -3.06 0.80
CA ILE A 130 9.58 -4.05 1.83
C ILE A 130 8.41 -4.92 1.36
N ILE A 131 7.40 -4.32 0.72
CA ILE A 131 6.26 -5.06 0.16
C ILE A 131 6.77 -6.06 -0.88
N GLU A 132 7.53 -5.62 -1.89
CA GLU A 132 8.06 -6.46 -2.96
C GLU A 132 8.92 -7.62 -2.43
N VAL A 133 9.86 -7.33 -1.53
CA VAL A 133 10.70 -8.36 -0.90
C VAL A 133 9.86 -9.35 -0.09
N SER A 134 8.82 -8.87 0.60
CA SER A 134 7.91 -9.71 1.37
C SER A 134 7.06 -10.59 0.46
N GLN A 135 6.53 -10.06 -0.63
CA GLN A 135 5.77 -10.83 -1.62
C GLN A 135 6.62 -11.93 -2.23
N PHE A 136 7.83 -11.62 -2.63
CA PHE A 136 8.79 -12.62 -3.12
C PHE A 136 9.11 -13.69 -2.06
N GLY A 137 9.42 -13.26 -0.82
CA GLY A 137 9.79 -14.15 0.28
C GLY A 137 8.69 -15.13 0.66
N PHE A 138 7.45 -14.64 0.71
CA PHE A 138 6.26 -15.43 1.11
C PHE A 138 5.49 -16.03 -0.07
N CYS A 139 5.99 -15.93 -1.30
CA CYS A 139 5.29 -16.38 -2.52
C CYS A 139 3.86 -15.76 -2.61
N LYS A 140 3.75 -14.45 -2.42
CA LYS A 140 2.47 -13.72 -2.38
C LYS A 140 2.19 -12.88 -3.62
N GLY A 141 2.99 -13.01 -4.65
CA GLY A 141 2.88 -12.29 -5.92
C GLY A 141 4.20 -12.28 -6.68
N LEU A 142 4.23 -11.50 -7.74
CA LEU A 142 5.42 -11.20 -8.50
C LEU A 142 6.20 -10.10 -7.77
N CYS A 143 7.52 -10.14 -7.87
CA CYS A 143 8.38 -9.04 -7.40
C CYS A 143 8.76 -8.20 -8.62
N GLU A 144 8.16 -7.02 -8.74
CA GLU A 144 8.26 -6.20 -9.94
C GLU A 144 8.87 -4.83 -9.65
N THR A 145 9.80 -4.41 -10.52
CA THR A 145 10.36 -3.05 -10.45
C THR A 145 9.28 -2.00 -10.75
N ASP A 146 8.33 -2.34 -11.62
CA ASP A 146 7.24 -1.45 -12.01
C ASP A 146 6.34 -1.08 -10.84
N ASP A 147 6.06 -2.00 -9.93
CA ASP A 147 5.26 -1.71 -8.74
C ASP A 147 5.92 -0.65 -7.86
N VAL A 148 7.24 -0.69 -7.71
CA VAL A 148 7.96 0.37 -7.00
C VAL A 148 7.83 1.72 -7.70
N ILE A 149 7.92 1.76 -9.02
CA ILE A 149 7.79 2.99 -9.81
C ILE A 149 6.37 3.53 -9.71
N HIS A 150 5.34 2.69 -9.87
CA HIS A 150 3.94 3.07 -9.79
C HIS A 150 3.57 3.59 -8.41
N ASN A 151 3.96 2.88 -7.36
CA ASN A 151 3.73 3.26 -5.97
C ASN A 151 4.30 4.64 -5.62
N LEU A 152 5.44 5.01 -6.22
CA LEU A 152 6.10 6.29 -5.97
C LEU A 152 5.56 7.43 -6.83
N SER A 153 4.89 7.14 -7.92
CA SER A 153 4.48 8.15 -8.90
C SER A 153 3.57 9.22 -8.32
N LEU A 154 2.68 8.87 -7.38
CA LEU A 154 1.71 9.77 -6.76
C LEU A 154 1.98 10.07 -5.27
N ILE A 155 2.98 9.47 -4.64
CA ILE A 155 3.23 9.65 -3.19
C ILE A 155 3.59 11.08 -2.81
N HIS A 156 4.03 11.89 -3.77
CA HIS A 156 4.49 13.26 -3.53
C HIS A 156 3.39 14.33 -3.61
N ILE A 157 2.15 13.92 -3.90
CA ILE A 157 0.97 14.79 -3.91
C ILE A 157 0.58 15.14 -2.48
#